data_9040da550b4d8b5921970fb63d3eb753
#
_entry.id   9040da550b4d8b5921970fb63d3eb753
#
_cell.length_a   1.000
_cell.length_b   1.000
_cell.length_c   1.000
_cell.angle_alpha   90.00
_cell.angle_beta   90.00
_cell.angle_gamma   90.00
#
_symmetry.space_group_name_H-M   'P 1'
#
loop_
_entity.id
_entity.type
_entity.pdbx_description
1 polymer ?
#
loop_
_entity_poly.entity_id
_entity_poly.type
_entity_poly.pdbx_seq_one_letter_code
_entity_poly.pdbx_strand_id
1 'polypeptide(L)'
;MQKRPFVPAEGVSNIELFYDLIFVYCISVITSLCHHFHGDFPTIESWSIYLFSFLVVLQVWFYTTFLLNRYGDRSASDNVCLFINMFLLYFLASGIQVEWQNTVFTFNLAWALILLNLIVHWLIKRFRYDNLDDDDKKIMTGTSIVLAVQFAIVLTAAFLPEEQAAITSWVGLLFGIAVFSQLRVYRRKPSRFGHLAERCSLLVIVAFGETIVAISVYMTSAHSLLFPILVFALIVGLFLIYIYEHDNMLDHRNKTDGMFFLTLTGWLILIIGNLTVALEYMPDNGIAFVPKSVYLTVCLTLYLLTSFLFGIYNKPEFKHSLGYTVGRIGSCVAIVVVAATTNFDPLTNLVFDVIIVYFALWHEWLLFHTRTRLVSFGHALGMTYDDMQEQGYSLNTRKGTLSLLRRMKDARMGAVDEDDDEGDVEDALVDNDARISIEQANDAEN
;
A
#
# COMPACT_ATOMS: atom_id res chain seq x y z
N MET A 1 -27.01 -20.97 -18.59
CA MET A 1 -25.96 -20.01 -18.96
C MET A 1 -25.12 -20.60 -20.08
N GLN A 2 -24.95 -19.89 -21.18
CA GLN A 2 -24.07 -20.34 -22.27
C GLN A 2 -22.62 -20.17 -21.80
N LYS A 3 -21.87 -21.28 -21.74
CA LYS A 3 -20.47 -21.26 -21.35
C LYS A 3 -19.63 -20.60 -22.42
N ARG A 4 -18.58 -19.88 -22.03
CA ARG A 4 -17.65 -19.20 -22.93
C ARG A 4 -16.21 -19.27 -22.38
N PRO A 5 -15.18 -19.10 -23.24
CA PRO A 5 -13.81 -19.04 -22.75
C PRO A 5 -13.61 -17.82 -21.83
N PHE A 6 -12.82 -18.01 -20.78
CA PHE A 6 -12.38 -16.91 -19.91
C PHE A 6 -11.22 -16.18 -20.59
N VAL A 7 -11.35 -14.87 -20.70
CA VAL A 7 -10.29 -13.94 -21.12
C VAL A 7 -10.13 -12.91 -20.01
N PRO A 8 -8.99 -12.83 -19.35
CA PRO A 8 -8.75 -11.85 -18.29
C PRO A 8 -8.77 -10.42 -18.86
N ALA A 9 -9.33 -9.48 -18.12
CA ALA A 9 -9.27 -8.07 -18.47
C ALA A 9 -7.85 -7.52 -18.24
N GLU A 10 -7.38 -6.64 -19.11
CA GLU A 10 -6.10 -5.93 -18.94
C GLU A 10 -6.32 -4.63 -18.16
N GLY A 11 -5.38 -4.28 -17.27
CA GLY A 11 -5.40 -3.06 -16.45
C GLY A 11 -6.56 -2.96 -15.45
N VAL A 12 -6.62 -1.89 -14.68
CA VAL A 12 -7.72 -1.58 -13.76
C VAL A 12 -8.86 -0.88 -14.50
N SER A 13 -10.11 -1.27 -14.25
CA SER A 13 -11.27 -0.64 -14.87
C SER A 13 -11.78 0.56 -14.09
N ASN A 14 -12.43 1.53 -14.78
CA ASN A 14 -13.06 2.67 -14.10
C ASN A 14 -14.13 2.25 -13.09
N ILE A 15 -14.76 1.10 -13.25
CA ILE A 15 -15.73 0.56 -12.29
C ILE A 15 -15.04 0.02 -11.05
N GLU A 16 -13.87 -0.61 -11.20
CA GLU A 16 -13.05 -1.01 -10.06
C GLU A 16 -12.53 0.21 -9.29
N LEU A 17 -12.13 1.28 -9.99
CA LEU A 17 -11.76 2.56 -9.36
C LEU A 17 -12.94 3.18 -8.60
N PHE A 18 -14.11 3.19 -9.22
CA PHE A 18 -15.33 3.68 -8.56
C PHE A 18 -15.69 2.84 -7.34
N TYR A 19 -15.53 1.52 -7.42
CA TYR A 19 -15.71 0.62 -6.29
C TYR A 19 -14.72 0.94 -5.16
N ASP A 20 -13.47 1.24 -5.47
CA ASP A 20 -12.46 1.55 -4.45
C ASP A 20 -12.76 2.87 -3.70
N LEU A 21 -13.57 3.79 -4.28
CA LEU A 21 -13.99 5.03 -3.59
C LEU A 21 -14.87 4.78 -2.36
N ILE A 22 -15.64 3.69 -2.29
CA ILE A 22 -16.45 3.40 -1.10
C ILE A 22 -15.58 3.12 0.13
N PHE A 23 -14.35 2.62 -0.09
CA PHE A 23 -13.42 2.36 1.02
C PHE A 23 -12.87 3.65 1.63
N VAL A 24 -12.79 4.76 0.86
CA VAL A 24 -12.50 6.09 1.42
C VAL A 24 -13.54 6.44 2.48
N TYR A 25 -14.81 6.32 2.12
CA TYR A 25 -15.91 6.58 3.04
C TYR A 25 -15.85 5.68 4.28
N CYS A 26 -15.60 4.37 4.09
CA CYS A 26 -15.46 3.46 5.22
C CYS A 26 -14.27 3.83 6.11
N ILE A 27 -13.12 4.18 5.55
CA ILE A 27 -11.92 4.60 6.28
C ILE A 27 -12.20 5.89 7.05
N SER A 28 -12.85 6.88 6.43
CA SER A 28 -13.26 8.12 7.07
C SER A 28 -14.15 7.88 8.29
N VAL A 29 -15.18 7.03 8.15
CA VAL A 29 -16.05 6.66 9.27
C VAL A 29 -15.28 5.92 10.37
N ILE A 30 -14.35 5.03 10.01
CA ILE A 30 -13.52 4.31 10.99
C ILE A 30 -12.59 5.27 11.73
N THR A 31 -11.91 6.18 11.03
CA THR A 31 -11.02 7.17 11.65
C THR A 31 -11.79 8.14 12.54
N SER A 32 -13.04 8.48 12.20
CA SER A 32 -13.90 9.34 13.03
C SER A 32 -14.19 8.78 14.41
N LEU A 33 -14.11 7.46 14.63
CA LEU A 33 -14.19 6.85 15.95
C LEU A 33 -13.11 7.39 16.92
N CYS A 34 -11.98 7.82 16.37
CA CYS A 34 -10.86 8.35 17.14
C CYS A 34 -10.85 9.87 17.25
N HIS A 35 -11.77 10.61 16.57
CA HIS A 35 -11.78 12.08 16.53
C HIS A 35 -12.50 12.72 17.74
N HIS A 36 -13.33 11.99 18.46
CA HIS A 36 -14.25 12.55 19.46
C HIS A 36 -13.73 12.52 20.91
N PHE A 37 -12.46 12.23 21.13
CA PHE A 37 -11.89 12.17 22.47
C PHE A 37 -11.32 13.53 22.90
N HIS A 38 -12.19 14.38 23.44
CA HIS A 38 -11.78 15.65 24.06
C HIS A 38 -11.00 15.38 25.36
N GLY A 39 -9.67 15.53 25.30
CA GLY A 39 -8.82 15.54 26.48
C GLY A 39 -8.16 14.21 26.88
N ASP A 40 -8.57 13.07 26.31
CA ASP A 40 -7.99 11.75 26.62
C ASP A 40 -7.69 10.95 25.34
N PHE A 41 -6.76 10.00 25.45
CA PHE A 41 -6.55 9.01 24.39
C PHE A 41 -7.75 8.08 24.26
N PRO A 42 -8.00 7.52 23.03
CA PRO A 42 -9.05 6.55 22.83
C PRO A 42 -8.94 5.38 23.82
N THR A 43 -10.08 4.94 24.33
CA THR A 43 -10.12 3.77 25.22
C THR A 43 -9.73 2.50 24.48
N ILE A 44 -9.33 1.46 25.22
CA ILE A 44 -9.03 0.14 24.63
C ILE A 44 -10.24 -0.41 23.84
N GLU A 45 -11.46 -0.11 24.31
CA GLU A 45 -12.69 -0.50 23.64
C GLU A 45 -12.81 0.19 22.27
N SER A 46 -12.66 1.52 22.22
CA SER A 46 -12.71 2.29 20.96
C SER A 46 -11.64 1.84 19.98
N TRP A 47 -10.41 1.58 20.46
CA TRP A 47 -9.33 1.00 19.66
C TRP A 47 -9.67 -0.40 19.14
N SER A 48 -10.35 -1.23 19.93
CA SER A 48 -10.80 -2.56 19.51
C SER A 48 -11.84 -2.45 18.39
N ILE A 49 -12.81 -1.56 18.51
CA ILE A 49 -13.84 -1.30 17.49
C ILE A 49 -13.19 -0.75 16.20
N TYR A 50 -12.29 0.23 16.36
CA TYR A 50 -11.53 0.79 15.25
C TYR A 50 -10.77 -0.30 14.48
N LEU A 51 -9.94 -1.09 15.17
CA LEU A 51 -9.13 -2.12 14.55
C LEU A 51 -9.99 -3.23 13.92
N PHE A 52 -11.04 -3.66 14.61
CA PHE A 52 -11.97 -4.66 14.11
C PHE A 52 -12.65 -4.20 12.82
N SER A 53 -13.25 -3.01 12.83
CA SER A 53 -13.96 -2.44 11.68
C SER A 53 -13.00 -2.24 10.50
N PHE A 54 -11.79 -1.75 10.76
CA PHE A 54 -10.76 -1.60 9.74
C PHE A 54 -10.39 -2.95 9.09
N LEU A 55 -10.15 -3.97 9.90
CA LEU A 55 -9.77 -5.30 9.40
C LEU A 55 -10.91 -5.97 8.63
N VAL A 56 -12.18 -5.77 9.04
CA VAL A 56 -13.33 -6.28 8.29
C VAL A 56 -13.44 -5.61 6.92
N VAL A 57 -13.37 -4.27 6.87
CA VAL A 57 -13.43 -3.51 5.62
C VAL A 57 -12.26 -3.89 4.69
N LEU A 58 -11.05 -3.98 5.24
CA LEU A 58 -9.87 -4.41 4.49
C LEU A 58 -10.00 -5.84 3.97
N GLN A 59 -10.55 -6.76 4.76
CA GLN A 59 -10.80 -8.15 4.35
C GLN A 59 -11.77 -8.22 3.17
N VAL A 60 -12.85 -7.44 3.18
CA VAL A 60 -13.80 -7.35 2.06
C VAL A 60 -13.09 -6.86 0.80
N TRP A 61 -12.24 -5.83 0.92
CA TRP A 61 -11.44 -5.34 -0.18
C TRP A 61 -10.47 -6.39 -0.71
N PHE A 62 -9.79 -7.13 0.16
CA PHE A 62 -8.88 -8.21 -0.21
C PHE A 62 -9.60 -9.31 -0.99
N TYR A 63 -10.74 -9.78 -0.52
CA TYR A 63 -11.51 -10.82 -1.19
C TYR A 63 -11.97 -10.39 -2.58
N THR A 64 -12.45 -9.15 -2.71
CA THR A 64 -12.90 -8.60 -4.00
C THR A 64 -11.71 -8.40 -4.94
N THR A 65 -10.62 -7.81 -4.47
CA THR A 65 -9.40 -7.57 -5.25
C THR A 65 -8.80 -8.87 -5.72
N PHE A 66 -8.75 -9.88 -4.87
CA PHE A 66 -8.22 -11.19 -5.20
C PHE A 66 -9.04 -11.90 -6.28
N LEU A 67 -10.38 -11.80 -6.21
CA LEU A 67 -11.28 -12.33 -7.23
C LEU A 67 -11.07 -11.62 -8.57
N LEU A 68 -11.11 -10.30 -8.57
CA LEU A 68 -11.00 -9.50 -9.81
C LEU A 68 -9.61 -9.60 -10.44
N ASN A 69 -8.55 -9.63 -9.64
CA ASN A 69 -7.20 -9.81 -10.13
C ASN A 69 -7.02 -11.11 -10.91
N ARG A 70 -7.62 -12.21 -10.45
CA ARG A 70 -7.45 -13.53 -11.07
C ARG A 70 -8.51 -13.82 -12.14
N TYR A 71 -9.76 -13.43 -11.89
CA TYR A 71 -10.93 -13.87 -12.67
C TYR A 71 -11.83 -12.73 -13.15
N GLY A 72 -11.38 -11.48 -13.01
CA GLY A 72 -12.10 -10.31 -13.55
C GLY A 72 -12.09 -10.32 -15.08
N ASP A 73 -13.26 -10.16 -15.70
CA ASP A 73 -13.47 -10.09 -17.15
C ASP A 73 -14.32 -8.89 -17.57
N ARG A 74 -14.51 -7.94 -16.65
CA ARG A 74 -15.36 -6.73 -16.85
C ARG A 74 -16.77 -7.05 -17.31
N SER A 75 -17.30 -8.20 -16.93
CA SER A 75 -18.65 -8.59 -17.30
C SER A 75 -19.72 -7.81 -16.53
N ALA A 76 -20.93 -7.76 -17.07
CA ALA A 76 -22.06 -7.17 -16.36
C ALA A 76 -22.29 -7.81 -14.97
N SER A 77 -21.99 -9.11 -14.80
CA SER A 77 -22.07 -9.74 -13.49
C SER A 77 -21.02 -9.23 -12.50
N ASP A 78 -19.79 -8.89 -12.94
CA ASP A 78 -18.79 -8.28 -12.10
C ASP A 78 -19.29 -6.92 -11.61
N ASN A 79 -19.75 -6.09 -12.53
CA ASN A 79 -20.24 -4.76 -12.23
C ASN A 79 -21.42 -4.79 -11.26
N VAL A 80 -22.39 -5.67 -11.46
CA VAL A 80 -23.56 -5.82 -10.56
C VAL A 80 -23.12 -6.27 -9.18
N CYS A 81 -22.23 -7.28 -9.06
CA CYS A 81 -21.74 -7.71 -7.77
C CYS A 81 -20.94 -6.60 -7.05
N LEU A 82 -20.15 -5.81 -7.78
CA LEU A 82 -19.43 -4.67 -7.22
C LEU A 82 -20.40 -3.59 -6.69
N PHE A 83 -21.42 -3.22 -7.44
CA PHE A 83 -22.41 -2.24 -7.00
C PHE A 83 -23.22 -2.72 -5.78
N ILE A 84 -23.57 -4.01 -5.73
CA ILE A 84 -24.20 -4.60 -4.54
C ILE A 84 -23.24 -4.50 -3.34
N ASN A 85 -21.96 -4.84 -3.50
CA ASN A 85 -20.97 -4.70 -2.42
C ASN A 85 -20.81 -3.25 -1.97
N MET A 86 -20.77 -2.27 -2.88
CA MET A 86 -20.70 -0.85 -2.52
C MET A 86 -21.89 -0.43 -1.66
N PHE A 87 -23.10 -0.84 -2.05
CA PHE A 87 -24.31 -0.53 -1.28
C PHE A 87 -24.27 -1.16 0.11
N LEU A 88 -23.86 -2.41 0.20
CA LEU A 88 -23.74 -3.12 1.49
C LEU A 88 -22.63 -2.55 2.37
N LEU A 89 -21.50 -2.11 1.77
CA LEU A 89 -20.42 -1.43 2.49
C LEU A 89 -20.87 -0.09 3.07
N TYR A 90 -21.75 0.63 2.37
CA TYR A 90 -22.37 1.84 2.91
C TYR A 90 -23.18 1.54 4.20
N PHE A 91 -23.97 0.45 4.20
CA PHE A 91 -24.68 0.00 5.39
C PHE A 91 -23.73 -0.50 6.48
N LEU A 92 -22.69 -1.23 6.12
CA LEU A 92 -21.67 -1.68 7.06
C LEU A 92 -21.04 -0.47 7.77
N ALA A 93 -20.64 0.54 7.01
CA ALA A 93 -20.06 1.77 7.54
C ALA A 93 -21.03 2.51 8.47
N SER A 94 -22.32 2.56 8.15
CA SER A 94 -23.32 3.16 9.05
C SER A 94 -23.47 2.44 10.39
N GLY A 95 -23.06 1.18 10.47
CA GLY A 95 -23.00 0.39 11.69
C GLY A 95 -21.74 0.60 12.52
N ILE A 96 -20.77 1.38 12.04
CA ILE A 96 -19.52 1.69 12.75
C ILE A 96 -19.76 2.90 13.66
N GLN A 97 -19.98 2.66 14.95
CA GLN A 97 -20.23 3.71 15.93
C GLN A 97 -19.58 3.35 17.26
N VAL A 98 -19.29 4.37 18.08
CA VAL A 98 -18.75 4.19 19.45
C VAL A 98 -19.72 3.39 20.32
N GLU A 99 -21.03 3.69 20.21
CA GLU A 99 -22.08 2.92 20.87
C GLU A 99 -22.41 1.65 20.06
N TRP A 100 -21.48 0.70 20.07
CA TRP A 100 -21.56 -0.57 19.34
C TRP A 100 -22.86 -1.34 19.61
N GLN A 101 -23.42 -1.23 20.83
CA GLN A 101 -24.63 -1.94 21.26
C GLN A 101 -25.80 -1.79 20.29
N ASN A 102 -26.01 -0.59 19.78
CA ASN A 102 -27.14 -0.28 18.93
C ASN A 102 -26.95 -0.71 17.47
N THR A 103 -25.72 -1.03 17.06
CA THR A 103 -25.36 -1.19 15.66
C THR A 103 -24.79 -2.57 15.30
N VAL A 104 -24.50 -3.42 16.28
CA VAL A 104 -23.96 -4.79 16.10
C VAL A 104 -24.75 -5.60 15.07
N PHE A 105 -26.09 -5.56 15.14
CA PHE A 105 -26.94 -6.25 14.19
C PHE A 105 -26.76 -5.73 12.77
N THR A 106 -26.81 -4.41 12.58
CA THR A 106 -26.67 -3.79 11.26
C THR A 106 -25.30 -4.07 10.63
N PHE A 107 -24.23 -3.94 11.42
CA PHE A 107 -22.87 -4.21 10.99
C PHE A 107 -22.68 -5.67 10.56
N ASN A 108 -23.02 -6.63 11.43
CA ASN A 108 -22.83 -8.04 11.16
C ASN A 108 -23.75 -8.55 10.03
N LEU A 109 -25.00 -8.05 9.94
CA LEU A 109 -25.89 -8.40 8.85
C LEU A 109 -25.35 -7.89 7.52
N ALA A 110 -24.90 -6.63 7.43
CA ALA A 110 -24.31 -6.07 6.24
C ALA A 110 -23.05 -6.86 5.82
N TRP A 111 -22.17 -7.19 6.77
CA TRP A 111 -20.99 -7.99 6.51
C TRP A 111 -21.33 -9.41 6.01
N ALA A 112 -22.30 -10.08 6.64
CA ALA A 112 -22.77 -11.39 6.18
C ALA A 112 -23.33 -11.30 4.74
N LEU A 113 -24.14 -10.28 4.42
CA LEU A 113 -24.66 -10.09 3.06
C LEU A 113 -23.55 -9.82 2.02
N ILE A 114 -22.50 -9.10 2.40
CA ILE A 114 -21.29 -8.92 1.56
C ILE A 114 -20.64 -10.27 1.30
N LEU A 115 -20.42 -11.08 2.32
CA LEU A 115 -19.85 -12.43 2.17
C LEU A 115 -20.73 -13.31 1.27
N LEU A 116 -22.04 -13.24 1.41
CA LEU A 116 -22.98 -13.95 0.54
C LEU A 116 -22.86 -13.49 -0.92
N ASN A 117 -22.81 -12.19 -1.17
CA ASN A 117 -22.60 -11.65 -2.52
C ASN A 117 -21.26 -12.09 -3.12
N LEU A 118 -20.19 -12.14 -2.32
CA LEU A 118 -18.90 -12.66 -2.75
C LEU A 118 -18.98 -14.15 -3.11
N ILE A 119 -19.67 -14.98 -2.30
CA ILE A 119 -19.91 -16.40 -2.61
C ILE A 119 -20.60 -16.53 -3.96
N VAL A 120 -21.69 -15.78 -4.18
CA VAL A 120 -22.42 -15.76 -5.44
C VAL A 120 -21.51 -15.35 -6.60
N HIS A 121 -20.69 -14.33 -6.42
CA HIS A 121 -19.75 -13.86 -7.43
C HIS A 121 -18.73 -14.95 -7.82
N TRP A 122 -18.10 -15.64 -6.84
CA TRP A 122 -17.20 -16.78 -7.08
C TRP A 122 -17.91 -17.94 -7.80
N LEU A 123 -19.13 -18.26 -7.42
CA LEU A 123 -19.92 -19.32 -8.06
C LEU A 123 -20.32 -18.95 -9.49
N ILE A 124 -20.68 -17.68 -9.76
CA ILE A 124 -20.93 -17.22 -11.13
C ILE A 124 -19.70 -17.46 -12.00
N LYS A 125 -18.50 -17.08 -11.53
CA LYS A 125 -17.25 -17.33 -12.28
C LYS A 125 -17.01 -18.83 -12.48
N ARG A 126 -17.23 -19.65 -11.45
CA ARG A 126 -17.02 -21.10 -11.49
C ARG A 126 -17.87 -21.81 -12.54
N PHE A 127 -19.13 -21.38 -12.73
CA PHE A 127 -20.07 -22.04 -13.64
C PHE A 127 -20.14 -21.42 -15.03
N ARG A 128 -19.58 -20.23 -15.22
CA ARG A 128 -19.68 -19.47 -16.48
C ARG A 128 -18.63 -19.87 -17.52
N TYR A 129 -17.43 -20.31 -17.09
CA TYR A 129 -16.30 -20.56 -17.99
C TYR A 129 -16.03 -22.06 -18.21
N ASP A 130 -15.59 -22.38 -19.45
CA ASP A 130 -15.30 -23.75 -19.88
C ASP A 130 -13.82 -24.12 -19.76
N ASN A 131 -12.94 -23.13 -19.97
CA ASN A 131 -11.49 -23.29 -20.05
C ASN A 131 -10.77 -23.18 -18.71
N LEU A 132 -11.51 -23.34 -17.60
CA LEU A 132 -10.90 -23.35 -16.26
C LEU A 132 -10.17 -24.68 -16.05
N ASP A 133 -8.91 -24.60 -15.66
CA ASP A 133 -8.14 -25.76 -15.23
C ASP A 133 -8.61 -26.28 -13.85
N ASP A 134 -8.06 -27.41 -13.43
CA ASP A 134 -8.47 -28.03 -12.17
C ASP A 134 -8.00 -27.24 -10.95
N ASP A 135 -6.90 -26.47 -11.05
CA ASP A 135 -6.45 -25.61 -9.97
C ASP A 135 -7.35 -24.36 -9.84
N ASP A 136 -7.83 -23.78 -10.94
CA ASP A 136 -8.84 -22.71 -10.91
C ASP A 136 -10.13 -23.18 -10.24
N LYS A 137 -10.61 -24.37 -10.60
CA LYS A 137 -11.81 -24.95 -10.00
C LYS A 137 -11.65 -25.18 -8.50
N LYS A 138 -10.47 -25.65 -8.07
CA LYS A 138 -10.14 -25.84 -6.64
C LYS A 138 -10.06 -24.51 -5.89
N ILE A 139 -9.44 -23.47 -6.49
CA ILE A 139 -9.38 -22.12 -5.92
C ILE A 139 -10.80 -21.60 -5.70
N MET A 140 -11.64 -21.60 -6.74
CA MET A 140 -12.99 -21.06 -6.67
C MET A 140 -13.86 -21.82 -5.67
N THR A 141 -13.81 -23.15 -5.67
CA THR A 141 -14.60 -23.99 -4.75
C THR A 141 -14.09 -23.81 -3.31
N GLY A 142 -12.77 -23.86 -3.09
CA GLY A 142 -12.18 -23.70 -1.76
C GLY A 142 -12.48 -22.33 -1.17
N THR A 143 -12.36 -21.26 -1.96
CA THR A 143 -12.71 -19.91 -1.51
C THR A 143 -14.20 -19.80 -1.18
N SER A 144 -15.08 -20.35 -2.03
CA SER A 144 -16.52 -20.34 -1.76
C SER A 144 -16.88 -21.06 -0.46
N ILE A 145 -16.22 -22.18 -0.14
CA ILE A 145 -16.42 -22.91 1.12
C ILE A 145 -15.97 -22.07 2.31
N VAL A 146 -14.77 -21.46 2.24
CA VAL A 146 -14.27 -20.59 3.32
C VAL A 146 -15.22 -19.42 3.57
N LEU A 147 -15.65 -18.74 2.51
CA LEU A 147 -16.60 -17.64 2.62
C LEU A 147 -17.95 -18.10 3.16
N ALA A 148 -18.44 -19.31 2.81
CA ALA A 148 -19.69 -19.86 3.31
C ALA A 148 -19.62 -20.16 4.83
N VAL A 149 -18.50 -20.71 5.30
CA VAL A 149 -18.29 -20.94 6.74
C VAL A 149 -18.21 -19.61 7.48
N GLN A 150 -17.45 -18.64 6.95
CA GLN A 150 -17.35 -17.30 7.53
C GLN A 150 -18.72 -16.60 7.55
N PHE A 151 -19.48 -16.68 6.46
CA PHE A 151 -20.86 -16.17 6.36
C PHE A 151 -21.74 -16.74 7.48
N ALA A 152 -21.70 -18.06 7.71
CA ALA A 152 -22.49 -18.69 8.76
C ALA A 152 -22.11 -18.18 10.17
N ILE A 153 -20.81 -18.01 10.45
CA ILE A 153 -20.33 -17.48 11.72
C ILE A 153 -20.82 -16.03 11.92
N VAL A 154 -20.61 -15.17 10.92
CA VAL A 154 -20.96 -13.74 10.98
C VAL A 154 -22.49 -13.56 11.04
N LEU A 155 -23.25 -14.34 10.27
CA LEU A 155 -24.71 -14.31 10.32
C LEU A 155 -25.22 -14.72 11.70
N THR A 156 -24.62 -15.73 12.32
CA THR A 156 -24.95 -16.12 13.69
C THR A 156 -24.67 -14.99 14.68
N ALA A 157 -23.52 -14.30 14.52
CA ALA A 157 -23.17 -13.16 15.37
C ALA A 157 -24.22 -12.03 15.32
N ALA A 158 -24.86 -11.81 14.16
CA ALA A 158 -25.90 -10.78 14.03
C ALA A 158 -27.11 -10.98 14.96
N PHE A 159 -27.40 -12.22 15.37
CA PHE A 159 -28.57 -12.56 16.21
C PHE A 159 -28.21 -12.91 17.65
N LEU A 160 -26.95 -12.80 18.05
CA LEU A 160 -26.50 -13.06 19.41
C LEU A 160 -26.58 -11.80 20.28
N PRO A 161 -26.68 -11.96 21.62
CA PRO A 161 -26.48 -10.85 22.55
C PRO A 161 -25.09 -10.20 22.34
N GLU A 162 -24.96 -8.92 22.63
CA GLU A 162 -23.83 -8.07 22.31
C GLU A 162 -22.45 -8.67 22.63
N GLU A 163 -22.22 -9.11 23.88
CA GLU A 163 -20.93 -9.67 24.28
C GLU A 163 -20.54 -10.92 23.45
N GLN A 164 -21.52 -11.80 23.20
CA GLN A 164 -21.34 -13.01 22.41
C GLN A 164 -21.18 -12.66 20.92
N ALA A 165 -21.91 -11.65 20.44
CA ALA A 165 -21.81 -11.15 19.08
C ALA A 165 -20.42 -10.60 18.79
N ALA A 166 -19.85 -9.79 19.70
CA ALA A 166 -18.49 -9.26 19.54
C ALA A 166 -17.44 -10.37 19.43
N ILE A 167 -17.47 -11.34 20.35
CA ILE A 167 -16.54 -12.48 20.33
C ILE A 167 -16.71 -13.30 19.03
N THR A 168 -17.96 -13.60 18.64
CA THR A 168 -18.26 -14.40 17.46
C THR A 168 -17.84 -13.68 16.18
N SER A 169 -17.99 -12.35 16.11
CA SER A 169 -17.52 -11.54 14.98
C SER A 169 -16.00 -11.55 14.85
N TRP A 170 -15.27 -11.42 15.96
CA TRP A 170 -13.81 -11.59 15.96
C TRP A 170 -13.40 -13.00 15.50
N VAL A 171 -14.10 -14.05 15.94
CA VAL A 171 -13.84 -15.43 15.48
C VAL A 171 -14.07 -15.53 13.96
N GLY A 172 -15.14 -14.94 13.43
CA GLY A 172 -15.44 -14.90 12.01
C GLY A 172 -14.34 -14.19 11.19
N LEU A 173 -13.86 -13.04 11.68
CA LEU A 173 -12.77 -12.30 11.07
C LEU A 173 -11.46 -13.10 11.05
N LEU A 174 -11.03 -13.58 12.21
CA LEU A 174 -9.77 -14.34 12.35
C LEU A 174 -9.81 -15.66 11.58
N PHE A 175 -10.95 -16.35 11.56
CA PHE A 175 -11.16 -17.53 10.73
C PHE A 175 -10.92 -17.19 9.25
N GLY A 176 -11.56 -16.13 8.74
CA GLY A 176 -11.40 -15.71 7.35
C GLY A 176 -9.97 -15.38 7.01
N ILE A 177 -9.26 -14.60 7.84
CA ILE A 177 -7.85 -14.24 7.63
C ILE A 177 -6.96 -15.49 7.65
N ALA A 178 -7.09 -16.33 8.69
CA ALA A 178 -6.23 -17.49 8.87
C ALA A 178 -6.40 -18.53 7.77
N VAL A 179 -7.65 -18.90 7.44
CA VAL A 179 -7.91 -19.95 6.47
C VAL A 179 -7.64 -19.48 5.04
N PHE A 180 -8.02 -18.24 4.70
CA PHE A 180 -7.76 -17.67 3.38
C PHE A 180 -6.25 -17.61 3.08
N SER A 181 -5.45 -17.15 4.05
CA SER A 181 -3.99 -17.07 3.90
C SER A 181 -3.29 -18.42 3.78
N GLN A 182 -3.89 -19.50 4.31
CA GLN A 182 -3.31 -20.85 4.32
C GLN A 182 -3.72 -21.70 3.13
N LEU A 183 -4.62 -21.27 2.27
CA LEU A 183 -5.02 -22.02 1.10
C LEU A 183 -3.85 -22.18 0.12
N ARG A 184 -3.12 -23.29 0.24
CA ARG A 184 -1.91 -23.61 -0.57
C ARG A 184 -2.17 -23.57 -2.09
N VAL A 185 -3.43 -23.70 -2.51
CA VAL A 185 -3.81 -23.67 -3.93
C VAL A 185 -3.50 -22.30 -4.55
N TYR A 186 -3.56 -21.22 -3.79
CA TYR A 186 -3.23 -19.88 -4.29
C TYR A 186 -1.76 -19.72 -4.67
N ARG A 187 -0.86 -20.44 -4.02
CA ARG A 187 0.58 -20.40 -4.30
C ARG A 187 0.96 -21.09 -5.61
N ARG A 188 0.06 -21.91 -6.17
CA ARG A 188 0.31 -22.63 -7.42
C ARG A 188 0.09 -21.77 -8.65
N LYS A 189 -0.75 -20.75 -8.55
CA LYS A 189 -1.01 -19.78 -9.62
C LYS A 189 -0.58 -18.39 -9.19
N PRO A 190 0.37 -17.77 -9.89
CA PRO A 190 0.77 -16.41 -9.60
C PRO A 190 -0.41 -15.44 -9.84
N SER A 191 -0.44 -14.34 -9.09
CA SER A 191 -1.33 -13.21 -9.35
C SER A 191 -0.86 -12.44 -10.59
N ARG A 192 -1.72 -11.65 -11.19
CA ARG A 192 -1.32 -10.60 -12.14
C ARG A 192 -0.77 -9.43 -11.34
N PHE A 193 0.54 -9.51 -11.02
CA PHE A 193 1.13 -8.65 -10.01
C PHE A 193 1.07 -7.16 -10.40
N GLY A 194 1.30 -6.80 -11.66
CA GLY A 194 1.16 -5.41 -12.13
C GLY A 194 -0.23 -4.83 -11.85
N HIS A 195 -1.30 -5.55 -12.23
CA HIS A 195 -2.67 -5.14 -11.94
C HIS A 195 -2.96 -5.07 -10.42
N LEU A 196 -2.37 -5.98 -9.63
CA LEU A 196 -2.51 -5.95 -8.17
C LEU A 196 -1.83 -4.72 -7.56
N ALA A 197 -0.60 -4.44 -8.00
CA ALA A 197 0.18 -3.29 -7.54
C ALA A 197 -0.51 -1.97 -7.87
N GLU A 198 -1.06 -1.84 -9.10
CA GLU A 198 -1.85 -0.68 -9.52
C GLU A 198 -3.06 -0.46 -8.60
N ARG A 199 -3.86 -1.49 -8.32
CA ARG A 199 -5.00 -1.37 -7.40
C ARG A 199 -4.58 -1.01 -5.97
N CYS A 200 -3.49 -1.61 -5.48
CA CYS A 200 -2.95 -1.28 -4.17
C CYS A 200 -2.50 0.18 -4.10
N SER A 201 -1.82 0.67 -5.14
CA SER A 201 -1.39 2.07 -5.22
C SER A 201 -2.57 3.03 -5.20
N LEU A 202 -3.61 2.75 -5.96
CA LEU A 202 -4.82 3.58 -5.98
C LEU A 202 -5.49 3.66 -4.59
N LEU A 203 -5.56 2.55 -3.86
CA LEU A 203 -6.12 2.56 -2.51
C LEU A 203 -5.25 3.35 -1.52
N VAL A 204 -3.93 3.29 -1.66
CA VAL A 204 -3.01 4.11 -0.85
C VAL A 204 -3.15 5.60 -1.18
N ILE A 205 -3.28 5.97 -2.46
CA ILE A 205 -3.56 7.36 -2.89
C ILE A 205 -4.85 7.87 -2.25
N VAL A 206 -5.88 7.04 -2.24
CA VAL A 206 -7.17 7.33 -1.62
C VAL A 206 -7.03 7.55 -0.11
N ALA A 207 -6.25 6.73 0.60
CA ALA A 207 -6.00 6.88 2.03
C ALA A 207 -5.25 8.19 2.34
N PHE A 208 -4.29 8.60 1.53
CA PHE A 208 -3.65 9.91 1.64
C PHE A 208 -4.63 11.07 1.35
N GLY A 209 -5.53 10.88 0.39
CA GLY A 209 -6.60 11.85 0.09
C GLY A 209 -7.50 12.10 1.31
N GLU A 210 -7.89 11.06 2.04
CA GLU A 210 -8.63 11.17 3.29
C GLU A 210 -7.83 11.94 4.34
N THR A 211 -6.54 11.65 4.50
CA THR A 211 -5.66 12.40 5.41
C THR A 211 -5.64 13.89 5.09
N ILE A 212 -5.55 14.27 3.80
CA ILE A 212 -5.58 15.68 3.37
C ILE A 212 -6.93 16.34 3.72
N VAL A 213 -8.04 15.64 3.52
CA VAL A 213 -9.37 16.13 3.86
C VAL A 213 -9.50 16.35 5.38
N ALA A 214 -9.09 15.37 6.18
CA ALA A 214 -9.17 15.44 7.64
C ALA A 214 -8.39 16.64 8.21
N ILE A 215 -7.15 16.86 7.74
CA ILE A 215 -6.33 17.99 8.21
C ILE A 215 -6.76 19.37 7.68
N SER A 216 -7.66 19.42 6.67
CA SER A 216 -8.11 20.69 6.07
C SER A 216 -8.77 21.64 7.09
N VAL A 217 -9.34 21.09 8.16
CA VAL A 217 -9.94 21.83 9.26
C VAL A 217 -8.92 22.79 9.93
N TYR A 218 -7.65 22.41 9.97
CA TYR A 218 -6.59 23.25 10.58
C TYR A 218 -6.21 24.46 9.74
N MET A 219 -6.45 24.42 8.43
CA MET A 219 -6.21 25.57 7.54
C MET A 219 -7.13 26.74 7.87
N THR A 220 -8.32 26.47 8.37
CA THR A 220 -9.35 27.49 8.68
C THR A 220 -9.30 27.99 10.12
N SER A 221 -8.79 27.19 11.06
CA SER A 221 -8.81 27.49 12.50
C SER A 221 -7.46 27.93 13.08
N ALA A 222 -6.38 27.86 12.30
CA ALA A 222 -5.04 28.13 12.81
C ALA A 222 -4.74 29.61 12.95
N HIS A 223 -4.30 30.06 14.16
CA HIS A 223 -3.70 31.35 14.39
C HIS A 223 -2.31 31.52 13.75
N SER A 224 -1.70 30.41 13.32
CA SER A 224 -0.39 30.38 12.66
C SER A 224 -0.45 29.40 11.48
N LEU A 225 0.01 29.85 10.31
CA LEU A 225 0.12 29.02 9.10
C LEU A 225 1.26 28.00 9.16
N LEU A 226 2.17 28.11 10.14
CA LEU A 226 3.33 27.22 10.23
C LEU A 226 2.92 25.76 10.44
N PHE A 227 2.02 25.50 11.38
CA PHE A 227 1.57 24.14 11.68
C PHE A 227 0.89 23.46 10.48
N PRO A 228 -0.13 24.03 9.83
CA PRO A 228 -0.72 23.45 8.62
C PRO A 228 0.28 23.22 7.49
N ILE A 229 1.23 24.11 7.27
CA ILE A 229 2.27 23.97 6.25
C ILE A 229 3.16 22.76 6.57
N LEU A 230 3.60 22.60 7.81
CA LEU A 230 4.44 21.47 8.23
C LEU A 230 3.70 20.13 8.10
N VAL A 231 2.44 20.07 8.53
CA VAL A 231 1.61 18.86 8.40
C VAL A 231 1.42 18.50 6.93
N PHE A 232 1.09 19.45 6.08
CA PHE A 232 0.94 19.24 4.65
C PHE A 232 2.27 18.78 4.01
N ALA A 233 3.39 19.42 4.36
CA ALA A 233 4.71 19.03 3.88
C ALA A 233 5.06 17.60 4.32
N LEU A 234 4.76 17.20 5.56
CA LEU A 234 4.97 15.86 6.04
C LEU A 234 4.20 14.82 5.21
N ILE A 235 2.90 15.04 4.97
CA ILE A 235 2.05 14.14 4.19
C ILE A 235 2.56 14.03 2.76
N VAL A 236 2.91 15.16 2.12
CA VAL A 236 3.47 15.16 0.77
C VAL A 236 4.80 14.39 0.73
N GLY A 237 5.68 14.58 1.72
CA GLY A 237 6.96 13.87 1.80
C GLY A 237 6.76 12.35 1.90
N LEU A 238 5.84 11.89 2.75
CA LEU A 238 5.51 10.46 2.89
C LEU A 238 4.90 9.90 1.60
N PHE A 239 3.96 10.63 0.99
CA PHE A 239 3.38 10.24 -0.28
C PHE A 239 4.43 10.13 -1.40
N LEU A 240 5.35 11.09 -1.48
CA LEU A 240 6.43 11.06 -2.46
C LEU A 240 7.38 9.86 -2.27
N ILE A 241 7.69 9.47 -1.02
CA ILE A 241 8.45 8.24 -0.75
C ILE A 241 7.71 7.04 -1.34
N TYR A 242 6.41 6.89 -1.05
CA TYR A 242 5.62 5.76 -1.52
C TYR A 242 5.55 5.69 -3.05
N ILE A 243 5.14 6.79 -3.69
CA ILE A 243 4.95 6.79 -5.15
C ILE A 243 6.27 6.65 -5.90
N TYR A 244 7.35 7.20 -5.36
CA TYR A 244 8.67 7.08 -5.95
C TYR A 244 9.17 5.64 -5.95
N GLU A 245 9.00 4.90 -4.84
CA GLU A 245 9.30 3.46 -4.76
C GLU A 245 8.41 2.66 -5.72
N HIS A 246 7.10 2.95 -5.73
CA HIS A 246 6.12 2.23 -6.53
C HIS A 246 6.38 2.37 -8.04
N ASP A 247 6.58 3.59 -8.52
CA ASP A 247 6.65 3.84 -9.97
C ASP A 247 8.04 3.50 -10.55
N ASN A 248 9.12 3.72 -9.78
CA ASN A 248 10.47 3.58 -10.31
C ASN A 248 11.14 2.26 -9.94
N MET A 249 10.91 1.75 -8.72
CA MET A 249 11.68 0.63 -8.19
C MET A 249 10.94 -0.71 -8.24
N LEU A 250 9.60 -0.70 -8.15
CA LEU A 250 8.79 -1.92 -8.09
C LEU A 250 8.89 -2.74 -9.39
N ASP A 251 9.05 -4.06 -9.25
CA ASP A 251 9.00 -4.99 -10.38
C ASP A 251 7.56 -5.45 -10.64
N HIS A 252 6.87 -4.76 -11.55
CA HIS A 252 5.50 -5.09 -11.93
C HIS A 252 5.35 -6.48 -12.61
N ARG A 253 6.46 -7.09 -13.04
CA ARG A 253 6.47 -8.43 -13.67
C ARG A 253 6.79 -9.55 -12.67
N ASN A 254 6.84 -9.25 -11.38
CA ASN A 254 7.16 -10.22 -10.33
C ASN A 254 6.14 -11.37 -10.30
N LYS A 255 6.65 -12.61 -10.21
CA LYS A 255 5.82 -13.83 -10.16
C LYS A 255 5.56 -14.21 -8.70
N THR A 256 4.55 -13.63 -8.10
CA THR A 256 4.15 -13.87 -6.71
C THR A 256 2.65 -14.19 -6.61
N ASP A 257 2.23 -14.79 -5.51
CA ASP A 257 0.80 -14.96 -5.19
C ASP A 257 0.13 -13.63 -4.78
N GLY A 258 0.92 -12.59 -4.46
CA GLY A 258 0.47 -11.25 -4.11
C GLY A 258 -0.07 -11.10 -2.69
N MET A 259 -0.18 -12.17 -1.89
CA MET A 259 -0.80 -12.13 -0.57
C MET A 259 -0.02 -11.27 0.42
N PHE A 260 1.32 -11.39 0.44
CA PHE A 260 2.15 -10.58 1.33
C PHE A 260 2.15 -9.11 0.91
N PHE A 261 2.15 -8.82 -0.40
CA PHE A 261 2.03 -7.45 -0.92
C PHE A 261 0.70 -6.79 -0.49
N LEU A 262 -0.43 -7.52 -0.62
CA LEU A 262 -1.73 -7.07 -0.12
C LEU A 262 -1.70 -6.80 1.40
N THR A 263 -1.06 -7.69 2.17
CA THR A 263 -0.94 -7.52 3.62
C THR A 263 -0.14 -6.26 3.98
N LEU A 264 1.00 -6.02 3.31
CA LEU A 264 1.78 -4.80 3.50
C LEU A 264 0.99 -3.55 3.13
N THR A 265 0.23 -3.58 2.02
CA THR A 265 -0.65 -2.48 1.63
C THR A 265 -1.70 -2.20 2.71
N GLY A 266 -2.34 -3.24 3.24
CA GLY A 266 -3.30 -3.11 4.33
C GLY A 266 -2.69 -2.48 5.59
N TRP A 267 -1.48 -2.93 5.98
CA TRP A 267 -0.74 -2.33 7.09
C TRP A 267 -0.40 -0.86 6.83
N LEU A 268 0.03 -0.53 5.61
CA LEU A 268 0.35 0.85 5.25
C LEU A 268 -0.88 1.76 5.38
N ILE A 269 -2.04 1.31 4.89
CA ILE A 269 -3.30 2.07 5.00
C ILE A 269 -3.72 2.24 6.47
N LEU A 270 -3.58 1.19 7.29
CA LEU A 270 -3.83 1.28 8.73
C LEU A 270 -2.91 2.33 9.38
N ILE A 271 -1.65 2.35 9.02
CA ILE A 271 -0.68 3.32 9.54
C ILE A 271 -1.03 4.74 9.07
N ILE A 272 -1.43 4.94 7.81
CA ILE A 272 -1.87 6.25 7.30
C ILE A 272 -3.11 6.75 8.06
N GLY A 273 -4.10 5.89 8.30
CA GLY A 273 -5.27 6.25 9.12
C GLY A 273 -4.88 6.65 10.56
N ASN A 274 -3.98 5.91 11.18
CA ASN A 274 -3.45 6.26 12.52
C ASN A 274 -2.60 7.55 12.50
N LEU A 275 -1.84 7.77 11.42
CA LEU A 275 -1.09 9.01 11.22
C LEU A 275 -2.04 10.21 11.12
N THR A 276 -3.17 10.08 10.42
CA THR A 276 -4.21 11.11 10.35
C THR A 276 -4.69 11.49 11.74
N VAL A 277 -5.07 10.51 12.55
CA VAL A 277 -5.51 10.72 13.95
C VAL A 277 -4.39 11.34 14.79
N ALA A 278 -3.14 10.88 14.64
CA ALA A 278 -2.01 11.44 15.37
C ALA A 278 -1.77 12.92 15.04
N LEU A 279 -1.91 13.30 13.76
CA LEU A 279 -1.78 14.70 13.32
C LEU A 279 -2.93 15.58 13.83
N GLU A 280 -4.14 15.04 13.90
CA GLU A 280 -5.30 15.74 14.45
C GLU A 280 -5.16 16.03 15.95
N TYR A 281 -4.49 15.17 16.70
CA TYR A 281 -4.23 15.40 18.13
C TYR A 281 -3.16 16.46 18.41
N MET A 282 -2.30 16.77 17.44
CA MET A 282 -1.18 17.69 17.67
C MET A 282 -1.61 19.07 18.19
N PRO A 283 -2.62 19.76 17.63
CA PRO A 283 -3.05 21.08 18.13
C PRO A 283 -3.93 21.00 19.37
N ASP A 284 -4.42 19.83 19.79
CA ASP A 284 -5.29 19.69 20.96
C ASP A 284 -4.51 19.91 22.25
N ASN A 285 -4.84 20.98 22.99
CA ASN A 285 -4.22 21.32 24.27
C ASN A 285 -4.74 20.47 25.44
N GLY A 286 -5.82 19.73 25.26
CA GLY A 286 -6.39 18.82 26.26
C GLY A 286 -5.57 17.55 26.45
N ILE A 287 -4.83 17.13 25.41
CA ILE A 287 -4.00 15.93 25.43
C ILE A 287 -2.55 16.29 25.81
N ALA A 288 -1.95 15.53 26.72
CA ALA A 288 -0.56 15.73 27.13
C ALA A 288 0.42 15.60 25.94
N PHE A 289 1.52 16.36 25.97
CA PHE A 289 2.49 16.42 24.87
C PHE A 289 3.16 15.09 24.58
N VAL A 290 3.60 14.38 25.61
CA VAL A 290 4.34 13.12 25.47
C VAL A 290 3.54 12.06 24.70
N PRO A 291 2.30 11.72 25.09
CA PRO A 291 1.52 10.71 24.39
C PRO A 291 1.31 11.02 22.89
N LYS A 292 0.94 12.26 22.53
CA LYS A 292 0.68 12.61 21.13
C LYS A 292 1.94 12.61 20.27
N SER A 293 3.08 13.07 20.81
CA SER A 293 4.35 13.02 20.10
C SER A 293 4.85 11.60 19.94
N VAL A 294 4.71 10.73 20.96
CA VAL A 294 5.03 9.30 20.86
C VAL A 294 4.16 8.63 19.81
N TYR A 295 2.86 8.95 19.77
CA TYR A 295 1.95 8.36 18.79
C TYR A 295 2.34 8.71 17.35
N LEU A 296 2.65 9.98 17.07
CA LEU A 296 3.15 10.40 15.77
C LEU A 296 4.47 9.71 15.42
N THR A 297 5.43 9.68 16.35
CA THR A 297 6.72 9.01 16.19
C THR A 297 6.57 7.54 15.82
N VAL A 298 5.67 6.82 16.49
CA VAL A 298 5.38 5.40 16.20
C VAL A 298 4.79 5.26 14.80
N CYS A 299 3.81 6.08 14.42
CA CYS A 299 3.20 6.05 13.10
C CYS A 299 4.22 6.30 11.99
N LEU A 300 5.07 7.32 12.12
CA LEU A 300 6.12 7.65 11.14
C LEU A 300 7.15 6.53 11.02
N THR A 301 7.60 6.00 12.15
CA THR A 301 8.57 4.88 12.16
C THR A 301 7.99 3.65 11.49
N LEU A 302 6.75 3.27 11.81
CA LEU A 302 6.05 2.14 11.19
C LEU A 302 5.82 2.38 9.69
N TYR A 303 5.51 3.61 9.28
CA TYR A 303 5.37 3.97 7.88
C TYR A 303 6.67 3.70 7.11
N LEU A 304 7.79 4.24 7.58
CA LEU A 304 9.10 4.07 6.93
C LEU A 304 9.56 2.61 6.92
N LEU A 305 9.27 1.85 7.99
CA LEU A 305 9.57 0.41 8.02
C LEU A 305 8.69 -0.39 7.06
N THR A 306 7.40 -0.07 6.94
CA THR A 306 6.50 -0.75 6.01
C THR A 306 6.89 -0.43 4.56
N SER A 307 7.21 0.82 4.25
CA SER A 307 7.74 1.23 2.95
C SER A 307 9.04 0.45 2.64
N PHE A 308 9.98 0.35 3.57
CA PHE A 308 11.19 -0.47 3.41
C PHE A 308 10.87 -1.94 3.06
N LEU A 309 9.82 -2.54 3.62
CA LEU A 309 9.44 -3.93 3.34
C LEU A 309 8.91 -4.12 1.91
N PHE A 310 8.32 -3.10 1.28
CA PHE A 310 7.94 -3.17 -0.14
C PHE A 310 9.13 -3.41 -1.07
N GLY A 311 10.33 -3.00 -0.67
CA GLY A 311 11.56 -3.22 -1.42
C GLY A 311 11.91 -4.68 -1.69
N ILE A 312 11.24 -5.66 -1.05
CA ILE A 312 11.34 -7.09 -1.39
C ILE A 312 10.86 -7.36 -2.82
N TYR A 313 9.92 -6.52 -3.30
CA TYR A 313 9.32 -6.62 -4.64
C TYR A 313 10.00 -5.73 -5.68
N ASN A 314 11.09 -5.04 -5.32
CA ASN A 314 11.81 -4.18 -6.23
C ASN A 314 12.55 -4.99 -7.30
N LYS A 315 12.77 -4.35 -8.45
CA LYS A 315 13.62 -4.85 -9.53
C LYS A 315 14.97 -5.29 -8.98
N PRO A 316 15.64 -6.29 -9.59
CA PRO A 316 16.92 -6.83 -9.10
C PRO A 316 17.96 -5.75 -8.82
N GLU A 317 18.07 -4.74 -9.69
CA GLU A 317 19.00 -3.62 -9.59
C GLU A 317 18.71 -2.66 -8.41
N PHE A 318 17.45 -2.64 -7.92
CA PHE A 318 16.99 -1.78 -6.82
C PHE A 318 16.73 -2.54 -5.52
N LYS A 319 17.06 -3.83 -5.44
CA LYS A 319 16.95 -4.60 -4.19
C LYS A 319 17.78 -3.96 -3.08
N HIS A 320 17.39 -4.24 -1.83
CA HIS A 320 18.01 -3.70 -0.63
C HIS A 320 19.54 -3.78 -0.67
N SER A 321 20.18 -2.63 -0.71
CA SER A 321 21.61 -2.50 -0.49
C SER A 321 21.89 -2.05 0.93
N LEU A 322 23.14 -2.20 1.37
CA LEU A 322 23.55 -1.69 2.68
C LEU A 322 23.26 -0.18 2.81
N GLY A 323 23.52 0.61 1.76
CA GLY A 323 23.26 2.05 1.75
C GLY A 323 21.78 2.37 1.94
N TYR A 324 20.89 1.70 1.18
CA TYR A 324 19.45 1.87 1.31
C TYR A 324 18.96 1.49 2.71
N THR A 325 19.40 0.32 3.22
CA THR A 325 19.03 -0.15 4.56
C THR A 325 19.50 0.82 5.65
N VAL A 326 20.76 1.28 5.60
CA VAL A 326 21.30 2.23 6.57
C VAL A 326 20.56 3.57 6.53
N GLY A 327 20.25 4.09 5.34
CA GLY A 327 19.49 5.33 5.20
C GLY A 327 18.08 5.22 5.80
N ARG A 328 17.37 4.15 5.49
CA ARG A 328 15.99 3.94 5.97
C ARG A 328 15.94 3.69 7.48
N ILE A 329 16.76 2.75 8.00
CA ILE A 329 16.84 2.49 9.43
C ILE A 329 17.38 3.70 10.19
N GLY A 330 18.37 4.41 9.62
CA GLY A 330 18.90 5.64 10.17
C GLY A 330 17.84 6.73 10.32
N SER A 331 16.96 6.89 9.33
CA SER A 331 15.81 7.82 9.40
C SER A 331 14.83 7.42 10.52
N CYS A 332 14.51 6.14 10.66
CA CYS A 332 13.66 5.64 11.75
C CYS A 332 14.28 5.94 13.13
N VAL A 333 15.57 5.66 13.30
CA VAL A 333 16.28 5.96 14.54
C VAL A 333 16.34 7.47 14.81
N ALA A 334 16.57 8.28 13.77
CA ALA A 334 16.61 9.74 13.90
C ALA A 334 15.27 10.32 14.41
N ILE A 335 14.12 9.86 13.89
CA ILE A 335 12.79 10.28 14.36
C ILE A 335 12.64 9.98 15.86
N VAL A 336 12.98 8.76 16.31
CA VAL A 336 12.88 8.36 17.71
C VAL A 336 13.83 9.19 18.60
N VAL A 337 15.08 9.38 18.17
CA VAL A 337 16.08 10.16 18.93
C VAL A 337 15.65 11.62 19.03
N VAL A 338 15.17 12.21 17.96
CA VAL A 338 14.68 13.61 17.97
C VAL A 338 13.51 13.75 18.93
N ALA A 339 12.51 12.89 18.86
CA ALA A 339 11.38 12.92 19.78
C ALA A 339 11.82 12.87 21.25
N ALA A 340 12.77 11.97 21.58
CA ALA A 340 13.31 11.86 22.94
C ALA A 340 14.16 13.07 23.38
N THR A 341 14.93 13.68 22.47
CA THR A 341 15.82 14.81 22.80
C THR A 341 15.09 16.15 22.86
N THR A 342 14.00 16.32 22.13
CA THR A 342 13.16 17.52 22.16
C THR A 342 12.14 17.52 23.30
N ASN A 343 12.24 16.57 24.23
CA ASN A 343 11.27 16.37 25.32
C ASN A 343 9.84 16.23 24.82
N PHE A 344 9.69 15.70 23.64
CA PHE A 344 8.38 15.46 22.98
C PHE A 344 7.56 16.72 22.71
N ASP A 345 8.20 17.90 22.59
CA ASP A 345 7.49 19.12 22.13
C ASP A 345 6.93 18.89 20.71
N PRO A 346 5.59 18.96 20.52
CA PRO A 346 4.98 18.51 19.26
C PRO A 346 5.39 19.33 18.04
N LEU A 347 5.50 20.65 18.17
CA LEU A 347 5.85 21.52 17.05
C LEU A 347 7.31 21.31 16.64
N THR A 348 8.20 21.25 17.60
CA THR A 348 9.63 21.00 17.37
C THR A 348 9.84 19.61 16.74
N ASN A 349 9.15 18.58 17.25
CA ASN A 349 9.20 17.25 16.66
C ASN A 349 8.72 17.28 15.21
N LEU A 350 7.59 17.92 14.91
CA LEU A 350 7.03 17.99 13.57
C LEU A 350 8.01 18.64 12.58
N VAL A 351 8.73 19.70 12.99
CA VAL A 351 9.75 20.34 12.14
C VAL A 351 10.87 19.35 11.79
N PHE A 352 11.40 18.64 12.78
CA PHE A 352 12.46 17.65 12.55
C PHE A 352 11.96 16.44 11.79
N ASP A 353 10.75 15.98 12.04
CA ASP A 353 10.14 14.87 11.30
C ASP A 353 10.02 15.17 9.82
N VAL A 354 9.59 16.39 9.46
CA VAL A 354 9.57 16.85 8.06
C VAL A 354 10.99 16.82 7.47
N ILE A 355 11.98 17.35 8.16
CA ILE A 355 13.38 17.36 7.69
C ILE A 355 13.88 15.93 7.46
N ILE A 356 13.61 15.00 8.39
CA ILE A 356 14.06 13.61 8.29
C ILE A 356 13.37 12.89 7.14
N VAL A 357 12.06 13.10 6.94
CA VAL A 357 11.30 12.49 5.84
C VAL A 357 11.83 12.96 4.48
N TYR A 358 12.08 14.27 4.32
CA TYR A 358 12.65 14.79 3.07
C TYR A 358 14.12 14.37 2.87
N PHE A 359 14.87 14.19 3.94
CA PHE A 359 16.20 13.58 3.87
C PHE A 359 16.13 12.14 3.42
N ALA A 360 15.19 11.35 3.94
CA ALA A 360 14.96 9.97 3.50
C ALA A 360 14.59 9.90 2.02
N LEU A 361 13.70 10.78 1.55
CA LEU A 361 13.31 10.91 0.15
C LEU A 361 14.51 11.28 -0.75
N TRP A 362 15.29 12.29 -0.34
CA TRP A 362 16.48 12.70 -1.07
C TRP A 362 17.54 11.59 -1.16
N HIS A 363 17.76 10.89 -0.06
CA HIS A 363 18.70 9.76 -0.02
C HIS A 363 18.26 8.64 -0.98
N GLU A 364 16.97 8.32 -1.02
CA GLU A 364 16.39 7.33 -1.92
C GLU A 364 16.51 7.75 -3.39
N TRP A 365 16.18 9.01 -3.69
CA TRP A 365 16.35 9.60 -5.02
C TRP A 365 17.81 9.53 -5.49
N LEU A 366 18.77 9.86 -4.62
CA LEU A 366 20.19 9.79 -4.92
C LEU A 366 20.64 8.36 -5.24
N LEU A 367 20.18 7.38 -4.46
CA LEU A 367 20.50 5.96 -4.68
C LEU A 367 19.93 5.46 -6.01
N PHE A 368 18.68 5.81 -6.30
CA PHE A 368 18.03 5.44 -7.56
C PHE A 368 18.79 6.00 -8.76
N HIS A 369 19.04 7.30 -8.81
CA HIS A 369 19.74 7.93 -9.92
C HIS A 369 21.16 7.39 -10.10
N THR A 370 21.86 7.16 -9.00
CA THR A 370 23.21 6.55 -9.07
C THR A 370 23.16 5.15 -9.67
N ARG A 371 22.21 4.32 -9.27
CA ARG A 371 22.06 2.97 -9.76
C ARG A 371 21.60 2.92 -11.22
N THR A 372 20.62 3.74 -11.59
CA THR A 372 20.16 3.85 -12.97
C THR A 372 21.30 4.22 -13.91
N ARG A 373 22.14 5.22 -13.55
CA ARG A 373 23.32 5.58 -14.35
C ARG A 373 24.33 4.45 -14.46
N LEU A 374 24.54 3.67 -13.40
CA LEU A 374 25.46 2.53 -13.43
C LEU A 374 24.95 1.38 -14.29
N VAL A 375 23.63 1.11 -14.24
CA VAL A 375 22.99 0.09 -15.09
C VAL A 375 23.07 0.52 -16.56
N SER A 376 22.73 1.78 -16.87
CA SER A 376 22.82 2.32 -18.23
C SER A 376 24.25 2.25 -18.77
N PHE A 377 25.26 2.56 -17.96
CA PHE A 377 26.66 2.41 -18.34
C PHE A 377 27.05 0.95 -18.60
N GLY A 378 26.58 0.01 -17.77
CA GLY A 378 26.78 -1.42 -18.01
C GLY A 378 26.17 -1.89 -19.32
N HIS A 379 24.94 -1.46 -19.62
CA HIS A 379 24.28 -1.76 -20.90
C HIS A 379 25.04 -1.16 -22.10
N ALA A 380 25.55 0.06 -21.97
CA ALA A 380 26.38 0.67 -23.01
C ALA A 380 27.70 -0.13 -23.30
N LEU A 381 28.15 -0.89 -22.30
CA LEU A 381 29.26 -1.84 -22.47
C LEU A 381 28.83 -3.22 -22.98
N GLY A 382 27.54 -3.40 -23.35
CA GLY A 382 26.99 -4.66 -23.83
C GLY A 382 26.78 -5.71 -22.73
N MET A 383 26.75 -5.31 -21.44
CA MET A 383 26.54 -6.20 -20.30
C MET A 383 25.11 -6.15 -19.83
N THR A 384 24.50 -7.30 -19.60
CA THR A 384 23.25 -7.39 -18.86
C THR A 384 23.50 -7.18 -17.34
N TYR A 385 22.44 -6.99 -16.55
CA TYR A 385 22.58 -6.88 -15.09
C TYR A 385 23.19 -8.15 -14.47
N ASP A 386 22.85 -9.32 -15.00
CA ASP A 386 23.40 -10.60 -14.55
C ASP A 386 24.90 -10.71 -14.90
N ASP A 387 25.29 -10.30 -16.10
CA ASP A 387 26.71 -10.23 -16.52
C ASP A 387 27.53 -9.30 -15.62
N MET A 388 26.93 -8.15 -15.23
CA MET A 388 27.58 -7.23 -14.29
C MET A 388 27.79 -7.88 -12.91
N GLN A 389 26.82 -8.67 -12.44
CA GLN A 389 26.95 -9.39 -11.19
C GLN A 389 28.03 -10.47 -11.24
N GLU A 390 28.08 -11.27 -12.31
CA GLU A 390 29.08 -12.32 -12.51
C GLU A 390 30.49 -11.75 -12.59
N GLN A 391 30.67 -10.58 -13.20
CA GLN A 391 31.96 -9.87 -13.27
C GLN A 391 32.33 -9.14 -11.97
N GLY A 392 31.53 -9.29 -10.90
CA GLY A 392 31.81 -8.69 -9.59
C GLY A 392 31.38 -7.23 -9.45
N TYR A 393 30.64 -6.66 -10.44
CA TYR A 393 30.07 -5.31 -10.40
C TYR A 393 28.70 -5.26 -9.70
N SER A 394 28.49 -6.08 -8.68
CA SER A 394 27.20 -6.11 -7.97
C SER A 394 26.83 -4.75 -7.38
N LEU A 395 25.70 -4.18 -7.84
CA LEU A 395 25.18 -2.91 -7.33
C LEU A 395 24.62 -3.03 -5.89
N ASN A 396 24.44 -4.24 -5.40
CA ASN A 396 23.98 -4.51 -4.04
C ASN A 396 25.13 -4.51 -3.02
N THR A 397 26.38 -4.47 -3.47
CA THR A 397 27.56 -4.40 -2.60
C THR A 397 28.33 -3.09 -2.81
N ARG A 398 28.82 -2.51 -1.72
CA ARG A 398 29.66 -1.29 -1.78
C ARG A 398 30.87 -1.46 -2.69
N LYS A 399 31.51 -2.64 -2.65
CA LYS A 399 32.71 -2.94 -3.44
C LYS A 399 32.36 -2.99 -4.94
N GLY A 400 31.30 -3.68 -5.31
CA GLY A 400 30.85 -3.77 -6.71
C GLY A 400 30.45 -2.41 -7.28
N THR A 401 29.66 -1.63 -6.53
CA THR A 401 29.29 -0.26 -6.91
C THR A 401 30.51 0.64 -7.10
N LEU A 402 31.48 0.60 -6.18
CA LEU A 402 32.70 1.41 -6.30
C LEU A 402 33.58 0.98 -7.47
N SER A 403 33.67 -0.32 -7.77
CA SER A 403 34.46 -0.80 -8.92
C SER A 403 33.86 -0.35 -10.24
N LEU A 404 32.53 -0.38 -10.37
CA LEU A 404 31.86 0.09 -11.58
C LEU A 404 31.95 1.63 -11.72
N LEU A 405 31.83 2.37 -10.62
CA LEU A 405 32.02 3.83 -10.61
C LEU A 405 33.43 4.23 -11.04
N ARG A 406 34.45 3.50 -10.60
CA ARG A 406 35.85 3.73 -11.05
C ARG A 406 35.97 3.49 -12.54
N ARG A 407 35.47 2.36 -13.03
CA ARG A 407 35.51 2.03 -14.47
C ARG A 407 34.80 3.08 -15.33
N MET A 408 33.63 3.57 -14.86
CA MET A 408 32.88 4.65 -15.50
C MET A 408 33.69 5.97 -15.54
N LYS A 409 34.39 6.29 -14.45
CA LYS A 409 35.24 7.47 -14.36
C LYS A 409 36.46 7.34 -15.28
N ASP A 410 37.10 6.17 -15.29
CA ASP A 410 38.29 5.91 -16.13
C ASP A 410 37.89 5.94 -17.62
N ALA A 411 36.74 5.41 -18.01
CA ALA A 411 36.25 5.49 -19.38
C ALA A 411 35.96 6.95 -19.82
N ARG A 412 35.43 7.79 -18.91
CA ARG A 412 35.27 9.23 -19.22
C ARG A 412 36.59 9.99 -19.35
N MET A 413 37.57 9.65 -18.52
CA MET A 413 38.90 10.31 -18.61
C MET A 413 39.69 9.84 -19.83
N GLY A 414 39.58 8.54 -20.19
CA GLY A 414 40.23 8.02 -21.41
C GLY A 414 39.58 8.55 -22.70
N ALA A 415 38.28 8.84 -22.69
CA ALA A 415 37.63 9.49 -23.84
C ALA A 415 38.03 10.98 -24.00
N VAL A 416 38.43 11.65 -22.91
CA VAL A 416 38.92 13.04 -22.95
C VAL A 416 40.36 13.13 -23.51
N ASP A 417 41.16 12.06 -23.37
CA ASP A 417 42.52 12.02 -23.88
C ASP A 417 42.61 11.58 -25.36
N GLU A 418 41.52 11.03 -25.95
CA GLU A 418 41.51 10.56 -27.36
C GLU A 418 40.82 11.52 -28.34
N ASP A 419 40.06 12.52 -27.90
CA ASP A 419 39.33 13.42 -28.80
C ASP A 419 39.58 14.90 -28.46
N ASP A 420 40.39 15.58 -29.28
CA ASP A 420 40.35 17.05 -29.45
C ASP A 420 39.11 17.51 -30.26
N ASP A 421 38.03 16.69 -30.35
CA ASP A 421 36.79 17.02 -31.05
C ASP A 421 35.60 16.97 -30.05
N GLU A 422 35.39 18.10 -29.38
CA GLU A 422 34.31 18.35 -28.42
C GLU A 422 32.95 18.48 -29.13
N GLY A 423 32.28 17.42 -29.43
CA GLY A 423 30.92 17.58 -30.00
C GLY A 423 29.97 16.38 -29.80
N ASP A 424 30.45 15.17 -29.96
CA ASP A 424 29.54 14.04 -30.21
C ASP A 424 29.19 13.17 -28.99
N VAL A 425 29.88 13.29 -27.87
CA VAL A 425 29.65 12.40 -26.71
C VAL A 425 28.56 12.92 -25.75
N GLU A 426 28.41 14.24 -25.63
CA GLU A 426 27.37 14.85 -24.81
C GLU A 426 26.00 14.73 -25.49
N ASP A 427 25.94 14.86 -26.83
CA ASP A 427 24.72 14.67 -27.62
C ASP A 427 24.26 13.21 -27.64
N ALA A 428 25.19 12.23 -27.68
CA ALA A 428 24.84 10.80 -27.61
C ALA A 428 24.28 10.37 -26.24
N LEU A 429 24.69 11.01 -25.15
CA LEU A 429 24.14 10.75 -23.80
C LEU A 429 22.80 11.41 -23.59
N VAL A 430 22.59 12.59 -24.15
CA VAL A 430 21.29 13.32 -24.10
C VAL A 430 20.26 12.62 -25.00
N ASP A 431 20.65 12.13 -26.17
CA ASP A 431 19.76 11.39 -27.10
C ASP A 431 19.39 10.00 -26.54
N ASN A 432 20.26 9.36 -25.76
CA ASN A 432 19.97 8.09 -25.10
C ASN A 432 19.02 8.25 -23.90
N ASP A 433 19.12 9.33 -23.13
CA ASP A 433 18.15 9.66 -22.05
C ASP A 433 16.77 9.98 -22.65
N ALA A 434 16.71 10.63 -23.83
CA ALA A 434 15.49 10.88 -24.56
C ALA A 434 14.88 9.59 -25.16
N ARG A 435 15.70 8.67 -25.68
CA ARG A 435 15.25 7.36 -26.21
C ARG A 435 14.74 6.44 -25.13
N ILE A 436 15.40 6.36 -23.98
CA ILE A 436 14.95 5.55 -22.81
C ILE A 436 13.63 6.09 -22.29
N SER A 437 13.44 7.40 -22.27
CA SER A 437 12.16 8.04 -21.88
C SER A 437 11.03 7.76 -22.89
N ILE A 438 11.33 7.65 -24.19
CA ILE A 438 10.38 7.34 -25.26
C ILE A 438 10.04 5.84 -25.29
N GLU A 439 11.01 4.95 -25.06
CA GLU A 439 10.76 3.51 -24.96
C GLU A 439 9.93 3.17 -23.70
N GLN A 440 10.18 3.81 -22.57
CA GLN A 440 9.36 3.65 -21.38
C GLN A 440 7.94 4.21 -21.55
N ALA A 441 7.76 5.27 -22.34
CA ALA A 441 6.44 5.79 -22.69
C ALA A 441 5.68 4.86 -23.65
N ASN A 442 6.38 4.24 -24.62
CA ASN A 442 5.77 3.32 -25.59
C ASN A 442 5.46 1.93 -24.97
N ASP A 443 6.24 1.47 -23.97
CA ASP A 443 5.92 0.25 -23.22
C ASP A 443 4.76 0.45 -22.22
N ALA A 444 4.42 1.69 -21.91
CA ALA A 444 3.25 2.03 -21.09
C ALA A 444 1.95 2.14 -21.93
N GLU A 445 2.04 2.26 -23.27
CA GLU A 445 0.88 2.30 -24.18
C GLU A 445 0.57 0.94 -24.84
N ASN A 446 1.40 -0.10 -24.66
CA ASN A 446 1.15 -1.47 -25.09
C ASN A 446 1.03 -2.42 -23.88
#